data_55f0fad3634dcbdb3e6672b664a504ae
#
_entry.id   55f0fad3634dcbdb3e6672b664a504ae
#
_cell.length_a   1.000
_cell.length_b   1.000
_cell.length_c   1.000
_cell.angle_alpha   90.00
_cell.angle_beta   90.00
_cell.angle_gamma   90.00
#
_symmetry.space_group_name_H-M   'P 1'
#
loop_
_entity.id
_entity.type
_entity.pdbx_description
1 polymer ?
#
loop_
_entity_poly.entity_id
_entity_poly.type
_entity_poly.pdbx_seq_one_letter_code
_entity_poly.pdbx_strand_id
1 'polypeptide(L)'
;MSKEVSFKNRDRFVQRGIAIAALRKMRGLSQEKLVERAGVSRSLISTIEAPNMAHGFSLDVFFDIADALEVDPADLINASVFSDRILKSK
;
A
#
# COMPACT_ATOMS: atom_id res chain seq x y z
N MET A 1 16.28 -0.74 -14.31
CA MET A 1 14.89 -0.45 -14.58
C MET A 1 14.34 0.62 -13.65
N SER A 2 13.73 1.57 -14.22
CA SER A 2 13.20 2.67 -13.45
C SER A 2 11.97 2.25 -12.66
N LYS A 3 11.86 2.76 -11.46
CA LYS A 3 10.64 2.56 -10.67
C LYS A 3 9.74 3.77 -10.72
N GLU A 4 10.04 4.66 -11.62
CA GLU A 4 9.21 5.83 -11.76
C GLU A 4 7.83 5.43 -12.26
N VAL A 5 6.85 6.07 -11.70
CA VAL A 5 5.46 5.85 -12.05
C VAL A 5 5.06 6.88 -13.08
N SER A 6 4.34 6.46 -14.11
CA SER A 6 3.87 7.41 -15.11
C SER A 6 2.99 8.46 -14.44
N PHE A 7 2.99 9.63 -15.00
CA PHE A 7 2.21 10.74 -14.45
C PHE A 7 0.74 10.37 -14.28
N LYS A 8 0.20 9.63 -15.21
CA LYS A 8 -1.22 9.31 -15.15
C LYS A 8 -1.56 8.31 -14.06
N ASN A 9 -0.59 7.54 -13.59
CA ASN A 9 -0.84 6.57 -12.53
C ASN A 9 -0.39 7.05 -11.16
N ARG A 10 0.13 8.26 -11.12
CA ARG A 10 0.72 8.77 -9.89
C ARG A 10 -0.23 8.71 -8.70
N ASP A 11 -1.43 9.20 -8.88
CA ASP A 11 -2.40 9.23 -7.79
C ASP A 11 -2.79 7.85 -7.34
N ARG A 12 -2.86 6.92 -8.27
CA ARG A 12 -3.22 5.55 -7.93
C ARG A 12 -2.20 4.92 -6.99
N PHE A 13 -0.91 5.16 -7.27
CA PHE A 13 0.13 4.61 -6.41
C PHE A 13 0.20 5.32 -5.08
N VAL A 14 0.00 6.62 -5.07
CA VAL A 14 -0.05 7.36 -3.80
C VAL A 14 -1.19 6.82 -2.94
N GLN A 15 -2.36 6.60 -3.54
CA GLN A 15 -3.50 6.08 -2.80
C GLN A 15 -3.25 4.67 -2.26
N ARG A 16 -2.54 3.84 -3.04
CA ARG A 16 -2.21 2.50 -2.54
C ARG A 16 -1.29 2.57 -1.34
N GLY A 17 -0.31 3.48 -1.38
CA GLY A 17 0.59 3.64 -0.25
C GLY A 17 -0.14 4.11 1.00
N ILE A 18 -1.06 5.05 0.85
CA ILE A 18 -1.86 5.53 1.97
C ILE A 18 -2.71 4.40 2.55
N ALA A 19 -3.33 3.61 1.67
CA ALA A 19 -4.15 2.49 2.13
C ALA A 19 -3.33 1.45 2.87
N ILE A 20 -2.15 1.13 2.35
CA ILE A 20 -1.27 0.17 3.00
C ILE A 20 -0.89 0.66 4.40
N ALA A 21 -0.50 1.92 4.50
CA ALA A 21 -0.11 2.47 5.80
C ALA A 21 -1.28 2.46 6.78
N ALA A 22 -2.46 2.82 6.30
CA ALA A 22 -3.65 2.85 7.16
C ALA A 22 -4.01 1.45 7.65
N LEU A 23 -4.01 0.48 6.75
CA LEU A 23 -4.34 -0.89 7.12
C LEU A 23 -3.29 -1.47 8.07
N ARG A 24 -2.02 -1.17 7.82
CA ARG A 24 -0.96 -1.62 8.72
C ARG A 24 -1.20 -1.11 10.14
N LYS A 25 -1.52 0.16 10.27
CA LYS A 25 -1.77 0.75 11.58
C LYS A 25 -3.02 0.17 12.22
N MET A 26 -4.04 -0.07 11.43
CA MET A 26 -5.26 -0.69 11.94
C MET A 26 -5.02 -2.09 12.45
N ARG A 27 -4.04 -2.80 11.87
CA ARG A 27 -3.66 -4.12 12.33
C ARG A 27 -2.67 -4.07 13.50
N GLY A 28 -2.27 -2.87 13.91
CA GLY A 28 -1.31 -2.74 15.01
C GLY A 28 0.10 -3.13 14.65
N LEU A 29 0.46 -3.06 13.37
CA LEU A 29 1.79 -3.49 12.93
C LEU A 29 2.71 -2.30 12.74
N SER A 30 3.95 -2.44 13.21
CA SER A 30 4.99 -1.48 12.86
C SER A 30 5.45 -1.72 11.44
N GLN A 31 6.19 -0.79 10.86
CA GLN A 31 6.78 -1.02 9.56
C GLN A 31 7.72 -2.23 9.60
N GLU A 32 8.49 -2.37 10.67
CA GLU A 32 9.38 -3.53 10.80
C GLU A 32 8.61 -4.84 10.80
N LYS A 33 7.49 -4.86 11.48
CA LYS A 33 6.71 -6.09 11.52
C LYS A 33 6.11 -6.40 10.16
N LEU A 34 5.67 -5.40 9.44
CA LEU A 34 5.18 -5.61 8.09
C LEU A 34 6.29 -6.13 7.17
N VAL A 35 7.47 -5.54 7.27
CA VAL A 35 8.63 -5.99 6.51
C VAL A 35 8.91 -7.47 6.78
N GLU A 36 8.90 -7.84 8.05
CA GLU A 36 9.16 -9.21 8.44
C GLU A 36 8.13 -10.16 7.86
N ARG A 37 6.87 -9.81 7.95
CA ARG A 37 5.78 -10.67 7.48
C ARG A 37 5.71 -10.74 5.97
N ALA A 38 5.94 -9.63 5.29
CA ALA A 38 5.84 -9.58 3.83
C ALA A 38 7.10 -10.06 3.14
N GLY A 39 8.21 -10.09 3.84
CA GLY A 39 9.47 -10.51 3.23
C GLY A 39 10.01 -9.51 2.22
N VAL A 40 9.76 -8.23 2.44
CA VAL A 40 10.24 -7.16 1.56
C VAL A 40 11.19 -6.27 2.34
N SER A 41 11.86 -5.34 1.65
CA SER A 41 12.82 -4.49 2.31
C SER A 41 12.14 -3.38 3.09
N ARG A 42 12.79 -2.94 4.16
CA ARG A 42 12.31 -1.83 4.96
C ARG A 42 12.24 -0.55 4.13
N SER A 43 13.24 -0.35 3.31
CA SER A 43 13.29 0.84 2.49
C SER A 43 12.15 0.87 1.47
N LEU A 44 11.74 -0.28 0.97
CA LEU A 44 10.61 -0.34 0.06
C LEU A 44 9.31 0.06 0.78
N ILE A 45 9.05 -0.50 1.96
CA ILE A 45 7.85 -0.17 2.71
C ILE A 45 7.84 1.31 3.08
N SER A 46 8.99 1.81 3.54
CA SER A 46 9.11 3.21 3.90
C SER A 46 8.77 4.13 2.72
N THR A 47 9.26 3.77 1.54
CA THR A 47 8.98 4.56 0.34
C THR A 47 7.53 4.46 -0.10
N ILE A 48 6.98 3.24 -0.09
CA ILE A 48 5.59 3.04 -0.50
C ILE A 48 4.64 3.84 0.39
N GLU A 49 4.91 3.88 1.67
CA GLU A 49 4.03 4.55 2.63
C GLU A 49 4.29 6.05 2.74
N ALA A 50 5.37 6.54 2.16
CA ALA A 50 5.69 7.97 2.28
C ALA A 50 4.59 8.79 1.59
N PRO A 51 4.03 9.78 2.28
CA PRO A 51 2.97 10.58 1.70
C PRO A 51 3.40 11.24 0.46
N ASN A 52 3.10 11.67 -0.42
CA ASN A 52 3.57 12.42 -1.57
C ASN A 52 4.55 11.67 -2.45
N MET A 53 4.77 10.38 -2.20
CA MET A 53 5.66 9.59 -3.04
C MET A 53 4.85 8.62 -3.87
N ALA A 54 4.97 8.72 -5.17
CA ALA A 54 4.37 7.75 -6.07
C ALA A 54 5.45 6.75 -6.46
N HIS A 55 5.54 5.67 -5.73
CA HIS A 55 6.55 4.66 -5.96
C HIS A 55 5.92 3.39 -6.49
N GLY A 56 6.37 2.94 -7.66
CA GLY A 56 5.84 1.73 -8.25
C GLY A 56 6.37 0.48 -7.57
N PHE A 57 5.59 -0.56 -7.57
CA PHE A 57 6.00 -1.84 -7.02
C PHE A 57 5.30 -2.95 -7.79
N SER A 58 5.90 -4.13 -7.75
CA SER A 58 5.42 -5.26 -8.53
C SER A 58 4.17 -5.88 -7.90
N LEU A 59 3.48 -6.68 -8.69
CA LEU A 59 2.34 -7.44 -8.16
C LEU A 59 2.79 -8.44 -7.11
N ASP A 60 3.98 -9.02 -7.26
CA ASP A 60 4.53 -9.90 -6.23
C ASP A 60 4.58 -9.20 -4.89
N VAL A 61 5.17 -8.02 -4.88
CA VAL A 61 5.26 -7.24 -3.66
C VAL A 61 3.87 -6.89 -3.14
N PHE A 62 2.98 -6.53 -4.03
CA PHE A 62 1.61 -6.18 -3.65
C PHE A 62 0.91 -7.36 -2.97
N PHE A 63 1.03 -8.55 -3.56
CA PHE A 63 0.43 -9.74 -2.98
C PHE A 63 1.05 -10.08 -1.62
N ASP A 64 2.37 -9.95 -1.52
CA ASP A 64 3.06 -10.21 -0.25
C ASP A 64 2.59 -9.27 0.84
N ILE A 65 2.39 -8.01 0.50
CA ILE A 65 1.90 -7.03 1.46
C ILE A 65 0.46 -7.34 1.86
N ALA A 66 -0.38 -7.68 0.89
CA ALA A 66 -1.77 -8.03 1.19
C ALA A 66 -1.86 -9.23 2.13
N ASP A 67 -1.04 -10.25 1.87
CA ASP A 67 -1.00 -11.41 2.73
C ASP A 67 -0.54 -11.05 4.14
N ALA A 68 0.48 -10.22 4.23
CA ALA A 68 0.99 -9.80 5.54
C ALA A 68 -0.03 -8.99 6.32
N LEU A 69 -0.86 -8.24 5.63
CA LEU A 69 -1.93 -7.45 6.24
C LEU A 69 -3.18 -8.26 6.48
N GLU A 70 -3.20 -9.49 5.98
CA GLU A 70 -4.36 -10.39 6.10
C GLU A 70 -5.59 -9.80 5.44
N VAL A 71 -5.40 -9.26 4.24
CA VAL A 71 -6.50 -8.75 3.45
C VAL A 71 -6.44 -9.38 2.06
N ASP A 72 -7.60 -9.52 1.45
CA ASP A 72 -7.67 -9.97 0.08
C ASP A 72 -7.01 -8.92 -0.81
N PRO A 73 -6.13 -9.31 -1.75
CA PRO A 73 -5.55 -8.32 -2.65
C PRO A 73 -6.58 -7.47 -3.38
N ALA A 74 -7.72 -8.04 -3.72
CA ALA A 74 -8.78 -7.26 -4.38
C ALA A 74 -9.28 -6.16 -3.45
N ASP A 75 -9.42 -6.46 -2.17
CA ASP A 75 -9.84 -5.45 -1.20
C ASP A 75 -8.77 -4.39 -1.03
N LEU A 76 -7.51 -4.78 -1.06
CA LEU A 76 -6.43 -3.81 -0.93
C LEU A 76 -6.38 -2.89 -2.14
N ILE A 77 -6.62 -3.42 -3.34
CA ILE A 77 -6.60 -2.59 -4.53
C ILE A 77 -7.77 -1.61 -4.54
N ASN A 78 -8.87 -1.97 -3.93
CA ASN A 78 -10.05 -1.11 -3.87
C ASN A 78 -10.08 -0.22 -2.64
N ALA A 79 -9.24 -0.47 -1.65
CA ALA A 79 -9.27 0.29 -0.42
C ALA A 79 -8.84 1.71 -0.65
N SER A 80 -9.49 2.62 0.01
CA SER A 80 -9.09 4.01 -0.04
C SER A 80 -9.70 4.71 1.15
N VAL A 81 -8.85 5.34 1.95
CA VAL A 81 -9.30 6.04 3.13
C VAL A 81 -10.10 7.28 2.77
N PHE A 82 -9.90 7.77 1.56
CA PHE A 82 -10.58 8.99 1.14
C PHE A 82 -11.52 8.76 -0.01
N SER A 83 -11.84 7.51 -0.33
CA SER A 83 -12.66 7.26 -1.49
C SER A 83 -14.11 7.62 -1.23
N ASP A 84 -14.80 7.93 -2.29
CA ASP A 84 -16.23 8.12 -2.23
C ASP A 84 -16.92 6.90 -1.71
N ARG A 85 -16.36 5.75 -2.01
CA ARG A 85 -16.94 4.50 -1.60
C ARG A 85 -17.05 4.41 -0.10
N ILE A 86 -15.99 4.78 0.61
CA ILE A 86 -16.02 4.78 2.07
C ILE A 86 -16.99 5.84 2.57
N LEU A 87 -16.96 7.00 1.95
CA LEU A 87 -17.82 8.10 2.37
C LEU A 87 -19.28 7.83 2.07
N LYS A 88 -19.56 7.07 1.05
CA LYS A 88 -20.92 6.80 0.64
C LYS A 88 -21.51 5.55 1.22
N SER A 89 -20.71 4.73 1.82
CA SER A 89 -21.20 3.47 2.32
C SER A 89 -21.81 3.64 3.68
N LYS A 90 -22.73 4.43 3.75
CA LYS A 90 -23.39 4.68 5.00
C LYS A 90 -24.68 4.04 5.04
#